data_fe190b23b0115de57378f140b30fae65
#
_entry.id   fe190b23b0115de57378f140b30fae65
#
_cell.length_a   1.000
_cell.length_b   1.000
_cell.length_c   1.000
_cell.angle_alpha   90.00
_cell.angle_beta   90.00
_cell.angle_gamma   90.00
#
_symmetry.space_group_name_H-M   'P 1'
#
loop_
_entity.id
_entity.type
_entity.pdbx_description
1 polymer ?
#
loop_
_entity_poly.entity_id
_entity_poly.type
_entity_poly.pdbx_seq_one_letter_code
_entity_poly.pdbx_strand_id
1 'polypeptide(L)'
;MNQDQALKAVVEPATMETDRFGHPLDPIVRYARGSILKSSDEEIVRMLRARQIVGERVRKSGKDSVYDLSGMNRGSGITVQDVPHLTSHVPFFAHFEGKTEPLALKHMGADPARHAALILNRVSAANFIALTTLLKLGARVFAFAPTGGQTHPSAVRPISMVSADFREFHSYTELAKAWEAQGAPRLLLITPISASKRHLPFAEFKQALALPRSHETLVYVDDAHMASRIAFFDEPPTYQVGDIDLAVCSADKHVAGPRAGVLVGRTDLVTAIGSRAYELGLEAQAGQYVGVGNALRNFDPGAVKHAGELAKRLIQVLAEKYGPKRAYLGGPGVSIAGDDVLEMALERGGARGKPGLVAVEAAGLVAMQMLEQDGILTIGAVAMPGSAPAVRLMMYPDGPRLGIEPIVASLERSIDRLSRLVHDVPAARAQLLGG
;
A
#
# COMPACT_ATOMS: atom_id res chain seq x y z
N MET A 1 39.89 -8.00 24.61
CA MET A 1 39.29 -7.91 23.29
C MET A 1 38.28 -6.78 23.33
N ASN A 2 38.53 -5.70 22.59
CA ASN A 2 37.80 -4.44 22.72
C ASN A 2 36.43 -4.60 22.05
N GLN A 3 35.35 -4.08 22.67
CA GLN A 3 33.99 -4.17 22.15
C GLN A 3 33.81 -3.64 20.70
N ASP A 4 34.69 -2.74 20.27
CA ASP A 4 34.73 -2.23 18.89
C ASP A 4 35.26 -3.24 17.86
N GLN A 5 35.97 -4.28 18.29
CA GLN A 5 36.45 -5.37 17.41
C GLN A 5 35.39 -6.48 17.24
N ALA A 6 34.51 -6.64 18.22
CA ALA A 6 33.40 -7.61 18.12
C ALA A 6 32.28 -7.15 17.22
N LEU A 7 32.08 -5.83 17.01
CA LEU A 7 31.10 -5.25 16.08
C LEU A 7 31.58 -5.21 14.62
N LYS A 8 32.90 -5.45 14.38
CA LYS A 8 33.47 -5.49 13.02
C LYS A 8 33.59 -6.90 12.40
N ALA A 9 33.34 -7.93 13.18
CA ALA A 9 33.34 -9.30 12.69
C ALA A 9 31.89 -9.75 12.51
N VAL A 10 31.51 -10.02 11.26
CA VAL A 10 30.23 -10.58 10.74
C VAL A 10 29.30 -9.52 10.17
N VAL A 11 29.74 -8.80 9.16
CA VAL A 11 28.93 -8.57 7.96
C VAL A 11 29.91 -8.72 6.79
N GLU A 12 29.95 -9.88 6.15
CA GLU A 12 30.35 -9.90 4.75
C GLU A 12 29.50 -8.83 4.05
N PRO A 13 30.07 -7.96 3.20
CA PRO A 13 29.27 -7.00 2.47
C PRO A 13 28.31 -7.81 1.58
N ALA A 14 27.08 -8.01 2.03
CA ALA A 14 26.01 -8.42 1.15
C ALA A 14 26.12 -7.50 -0.05
N THR A 15 26.23 -8.05 -1.26
CA THR A 15 26.29 -7.28 -2.50
C THR A 15 25.11 -6.33 -2.46
N MET A 16 25.40 -5.04 -2.32
CA MET A 16 24.37 -4.01 -2.16
C MET A 16 23.51 -4.04 -3.43
N GLU A 17 22.25 -4.45 -3.31
CA GLU A 17 21.31 -4.44 -4.42
C GLU A 17 21.21 -3.03 -4.98
N THR A 18 21.17 -2.89 -6.31
CA THR A 18 21.06 -1.60 -6.98
C THR A 18 19.81 -1.55 -7.85
N ASP A 19 19.32 -0.33 -8.10
CA ASP A 19 18.32 -0.11 -9.15
C ASP A 19 18.94 -0.30 -10.55
N ARG A 20 18.13 -0.20 -11.61
CA ARG A 20 18.60 -0.37 -12.99
C ARG A 20 19.59 0.70 -13.46
N PHE A 21 19.74 1.80 -12.69
CA PHE A 21 20.66 2.89 -12.97
C PHE A 21 21.94 2.86 -12.11
N GLY A 22 22.09 1.80 -11.27
CA GLY A 22 23.25 1.59 -10.40
C GLY A 22 23.23 2.42 -9.12
N HIS A 23 22.07 2.87 -8.63
CA HIS A 23 21.94 3.46 -7.29
C HIS A 23 21.65 2.38 -6.25
N PRO A 24 22.29 2.43 -5.06
CA PRO A 24 22.07 1.46 -4.01
C PRO A 24 20.63 1.54 -3.47
N LEU A 25 20.01 0.38 -3.25
CA LEU A 25 18.69 0.30 -2.65
C LEU A 25 18.78 0.45 -1.12
N ASP A 26 17.87 1.22 -0.55
CA ASP A 26 17.64 1.23 0.90
C ASP A 26 17.06 -0.14 1.32
N PRO A 27 17.69 -0.84 2.28
CA PRO A 27 17.30 -2.22 2.63
C PRO A 27 15.89 -2.35 3.22
N ILE A 28 15.34 -1.26 3.78
CA ILE A 28 14.00 -1.27 4.40
C ILE A 28 12.91 -0.99 3.38
N VAL A 29 13.10 0.07 2.56
CA VAL A 29 12.08 0.49 1.59
C VAL A 29 12.29 -0.16 0.22
N ARG A 30 13.49 -0.69 -0.05
CA ARG A 30 13.89 -1.42 -1.26
C ARG A 30 13.73 -0.61 -2.55
N TYR A 31 14.00 0.68 -2.45
CA TYR A 31 14.23 1.60 -3.58
C TYR A 31 15.38 2.55 -3.26
N ALA A 32 16.00 3.10 -4.29
CA ALA A 32 17.10 4.03 -4.13
C ALA A 32 16.65 5.36 -3.53
N ARG A 33 17.41 5.87 -2.57
CA ARG A 33 17.28 7.23 -2.05
C ARG A 33 18.06 8.18 -2.93
N GLY A 34 17.45 9.31 -3.31
CA GLY A 34 18.09 10.32 -4.16
C GLY A 34 18.74 11.46 -3.37
N SER A 35 19.22 12.44 -4.11
CA SER A 35 19.79 13.65 -3.54
C SER A 35 18.74 14.64 -3.02
N ILE A 36 17.47 14.51 -3.46
CA ILE A 36 16.33 15.33 -3.05
C ILE A 36 15.53 14.61 -1.94
N LEU A 37 15.10 13.39 -2.21
CA LEU A 37 14.36 12.54 -1.25
C LEU A 37 15.33 11.58 -0.55
N LYS A 38 16.18 12.13 0.32
CA LYS A 38 17.26 11.41 0.99
C LYS A 38 16.75 10.46 2.08
N SER A 39 15.63 10.80 2.69
CA SER A 39 15.05 10.09 3.82
C SER A 39 13.52 10.13 3.80
N SER A 40 12.92 9.55 4.79
CA SER A 40 11.47 9.64 5.03
C SER A 40 11.01 11.08 5.32
N ASP A 41 11.89 11.94 5.82
CA ASP A 41 11.53 13.31 6.19
C ASP A 41 11.21 14.15 4.96
N GLU A 42 12.05 14.09 3.91
CA GLU A 42 11.77 14.80 2.67
C GLU A 42 10.53 14.24 1.95
N GLU A 43 10.29 12.93 2.06
CA GLU A 43 9.05 12.34 1.53
C GLU A 43 7.81 12.86 2.26
N ILE A 44 7.89 13.12 3.58
CA ILE A 44 6.82 13.78 4.36
C ILE A 44 6.64 15.24 3.89
N VAL A 45 7.71 15.98 3.67
CA VAL A 45 7.65 17.37 3.15
C VAL A 45 6.92 17.39 1.81
N ARG A 46 7.32 16.54 0.86
CA ARG A 46 6.61 16.39 -0.44
C ARG A 46 5.12 16.11 -0.25
N MET A 47 4.77 15.16 0.60
CA MET A 47 3.38 14.79 0.88
C MET A 47 2.58 15.96 1.46
N LEU A 48 3.16 16.71 2.40
CA LEU A 48 2.51 17.87 3.00
C LEU A 48 2.30 18.99 1.98
N ARG A 49 3.29 19.25 1.12
CA ARG A 49 3.16 20.19 0.01
C ARG A 49 2.02 19.79 -0.94
N ALA A 50 1.94 18.52 -1.33
CA ALA A 50 0.85 18.05 -2.18
C ALA A 50 -0.53 18.32 -1.55
N ARG A 51 -0.67 18.14 -0.23
CA ARG A 51 -1.92 18.46 0.50
C ARG A 51 -2.22 19.94 0.51
N GLN A 52 -1.21 20.80 0.62
CA GLN A 52 -1.40 22.27 0.51
C GLN A 52 -1.93 22.64 -0.87
N ILE A 53 -1.33 22.10 -1.95
CA ILE A 53 -1.79 22.33 -3.32
C ILE A 53 -3.24 21.88 -3.51
N VAL A 54 -3.61 20.68 -3.02
CA VAL A 54 -5.01 20.21 -3.02
C VAL A 54 -5.91 21.20 -2.28
N GLY A 55 -5.53 21.61 -1.06
CA GLY A 55 -6.31 22.55 -0.25
C GLY A 55 -6.50 23.90 -0.93
N GLU A 56 -5.46 24.46 -1.53
CA GLU A 56 -5.53 25.73 -2.27
C GLU A 56 -6.42 25.63 -3.50
N ARG A 57 -6.27 24.53 -4.27
CA ARG A 57 -7.07 24.27 -5.46
C ARG A 57 -8.56 24.15 -5.12
N VAL A 58 -8.89 23.39 -4.07
CA VAL A 58 -10.27 23.22 -3.60
C VAL A 58 -10.86 24.53 -3.09
N ARG A 59 -10.11 25.34 -2.34
CA ARG A 59 -10.57 26.65 -1.88
C ARG A 59 -10.84 27.62 -3.02
N LYS A 60 -10.02 27.58 -4.07
CA LYS A 60 -10.14 28.47 -5.25
C LYS A 60 -11.22 28.02 -6.22
N SER A 61 -11.37 26.72 -6.45
CA SER A 61 -12.14 26.20 -7.59
C SER A 61 -13.12 25.08 -7.22
N GLY A 62 -13.32 24.81 -5.92
CA GLY A 62 -14.22 23.77 -5.43
C GLY A 62 -13.62 22.37 -5.47
N LYS A 63 -14.27 21.44 -4.77
CA LYS A 63 -13.79 20.04 -4.63
C LYS A 63 -13.66 19.32 -5.97
N ASP A 64 -14.51 19.63 -6.93
CA ASP A 64 -14.53 18.96 -8.23
C ASP A 64 -13.37 19.38 -9.16
N SER A 65 -12.54 20.34 -8.71
CA SER A 65 -11.30 20.71 -9.40
C SER A 65 -10.15 19.73 -9.17
N VAL A 66 -10.32 18.76 -8.28
CA VAL A 66 -9.33 17.70 -8.00
C VAL A 66 -9.91 16.35 -8.40
N TYR A 67 -9.12 15.53 -9.07
CA TYR A 67 -9.45 14.17 -9.49
C TYR A 67 -8.57 13.19 -8.74
N ASP A 68 -9.17 12.40 -7.83
CA ASP A 68 -8.41 11.44 -7.02
C ASP A 68 -8.18 10.14 -7.77
N LEU A 69 -7.01 10.00 -8.35
CA LEU A 69 -6.50 8.78 -8.98
C LEU A 69 -5.45 8.08 -8.09
N SER A 70 -5.37 8.41 -6.81
CA SER A 70 -4.39 7.81 -5.89
C SER A 70 -4.71 6.37 -5.50
N GLY A 71 -5.98 5.95 -5.67
CA GLY A 71 -6.49 4.67 -5.18
C GLY A 71 -6.67 4.61 -3.67
N MET A 72 -6.70 5.78 -3.04
CA MET A 72 -6.84 5.98 -1.60
C MET A 72 -8.10 6.81 -1.32
N ASN A 73 -9.26 6.16 -1.34
CA ASN A 73 -10.57 6.81 -1.12
C ASN A 73 -10.76 7.18 0.34
N ARG A 74 -10.06 8.19 0.79
CA ARG A 74 -10.05 8.62 2.18
C ARG A 74 -11.24 9.48 2.55
N GLY A 75 -12.43 8.90 2.50
CA GLY A 75 -13.63 9.51 3.05
C GLY A 75 -13.62 9.47 4.57
N SER A 76 -14.37 10.36 5.23
CA SER A 76 -14.60 10.24 6.67
C SER A 76 -15.55 9.08 6.98
N GLY A 77 -16.44 8.76 6.07
CA GLY A 77 -17.53 7.81 6.30
C GLY A 77 -18.61 8.33 7.28
N ILE A 78 -18.42 9.52 7.85
CA ILE A 78 -19.35 10.13 8.81
C ILE A 78 -20.48 10.83 8.06
N THR A 79 -21.70 10.60 8.51
CA THR A 79 -22.90 11.30 8.02
C THR A 79 -23.37 12.39 9.01
N VAL A 80 -24.25 13.28 8.55
CA VAL A 80 -24.84 14.32 9.42
C VAL A 80 -25.62 13.70 10.58
N GLN A 81 -26.23 12.53 10.37
CA GLN A 81 -26.97 11.78 11.40
C GLN A 81 -26.06 11.20 12.49
N ASP A 82 -24.80 10.92 12.17
CA ASP A 82 -23.84 10.36 13.13
C ASP A 82 -23.31 11.43 14.11
N VAL A 83 -23.24 12.69 13.67
CA VAL A 83 -22.57 13.78 14.41
C VAL A 83 -23.12 13.97 15.84
N PRO A 84 -24.44 13.99 16.11
CA PRO A 84 -24.95 14.15 17.47
C PRO A 84 -24.47 13.05 18.44
N HIS A 85 -24.20 11.86 17.93
CA HIS A 85 -23.79 10.68 18.70
C HIS A 85 -22.28 10.56 18.86
N LEU A 86 -21.51 11.44 18.24
CA LEU A 86 -20.03 11.50 18.32
C LEU A 86 -19.53 12.65 19.20
N THR A 87 -20.42 13.31 19.93
CA THR A 87 -20.08 14.46 20.79
C THR A 87 -19.32 14.08 22.06
N SER A 88 -19.49 12.83 22.52
CA SER A 88 -18.73 12.23 23.63
C SER A 88 -18.79 10.69 23.58
N HIS A 89 -18.04 10.03 24.47
CA HIS A 89 -18.03 8.58 24.57
C HIS A 89 -19.40 7.96 24.96
N VAL A 90 -20.20 8.67 25.77
CA VAL A 90 -21.49 8.11 26.24
C VAL A 90 -22.47 7.86 25.11
N PRO A 91 -22.83 8.86 24.26
CA PRO A 91 -23.66 8.58 23.09
C PRO A 91 -22.99 7.65 22.07
N PHE A 92 -21.67 7.70 21.94
CA PHE A 92 -20.95 6.77 21.05
C PHE A 92 -21.20 5.31 21.48
N PHE A 93 -20.98 4.96 22.75
CA PHE A 93 -21.21 3.60 23.26
C PHE A 93 -22.66 3.16 23.06
N ALA A 94 -23.63 4.03 23.30
CA ALA A 94 -25.04 3.70 23.14
C ALA A 94 -25.46 3.43 21.69
N HIS A 95 -24.83 4.13 20.73
CA HIS A 95 -25.29 4.12 19.34
C HIS A 95 -24.40 3.30 18.40
N PHE A 96 -23.10 3.16 18.67
CA PHE A 96 -22.16 2.59 17.71
C PHE A 96 -21.32 1.42 18.23
N GLU A 97 -21.06 1.32 19.53
CA GLU A 97 -20.23 0.25 20.11
C GLU A 97 -20.73 -1.13 19.66
N GLY A 98 -19.82 -2.00 19.24
CA GLY A 98 -20.12 -3.36 18.78
C GLY A 98 -20.85 -3.47 17.44
N LYS A 99 -21.03 -2.36 16.68
CA LYS A 99 -21.78 -2.37 15.41
C LYS A 99 -20.90 -2.48 14.16
N THR A 100 -19.61 -2.16 14.26
CA THR A 100 -18.67 -2.22 13.13
C THR A 100 -18.06 -3.60 12.96
N GLU A 101 -17.82 -4.34 14.03
CA GLU A 101 -17.21 -5.68 14.01
C GLU A 101 -18.02 -6.70 13.19
N PRO A 102 -19.36 -6.81 13.32
CA PRO A 102 -20.14 -7.71 12.47
C PRO A 102 -20.04 -7.36 10.98
N LEU A 103 -19.93 -6.08 10.64
CA LEU A 103 -19.72 -5.62 9.25
C LEU A 103 -18.33 -6.00 8.74
N ALA A 104 -17.31 -5.90 9.58
CA ALA A 104 -15.96 -6.31 9.27
C ALA A 104 -15.86 -7.83 9.02
N LEU A 105 -16.45 -8.65 9.89
CA LEU A 105 -16.55 -10.10 9.71
C LEU A 105 -17.23 -10.45 8.40
N LYS A 106 -18.40 -9.85 8.14
CA LYS A 106 -19.15 -10.05 6.88
C LYS A 106 -18.31 -9.65 5.65
N HIS A 107 -17.66 -8.48 5.69
CA HIS A 107 -16.88 -7.96 4.58
C HIS A 107 -15.71 -8.89 4.22
N MET A 108 -15.06 -9.48 5.22
CA MET A 108 -13.94 -10.40 5.04
C MET A 108 -14.37 -11.86 4.85
N GLY A 109 -15.67 -12.16 4.92
CA GLY A 109 -16.21 -13.51 4.75
C GLY A 109 -15.88 -14.46 5.91
N ALA A 110 -15.68 -13.90 7.11
CA ALA A 110 -15.30 -14.64 8.32
C ALA A 110 -16.52 -15.20 9.06
N ASP A 111 -16.32 -16.33 9.77
CA ASP A 111 -17.32 -16.97 10.61
C ASP A 111 -17.37 -16.32 12.00
N PRO A 112 -18.48 -15.69 12.42
CA PRO A 112 -18.60 -15.05 13.73
C PRO A 112 -18.46 -16.01 14.94
N ALA A 113 -18.65 -17.32 14.74
CA ALA A 113 -18.46 -18.30 15.80
C ALA A 113 -16.98 -18.58 16.12
N ARG A 114 -16.07 -18.27 15.17
CA ARG A 114 -14.63 -18.57 15.27
C ARG A 114 -13.76 -17.33 15.30
N HIS A 115 -14.26 -16.24 14.75
CA HIS A 115 -13.48 -15.04 14.48
C HIS A 115 -14.05 -13.82 15.19
N ALA A 116 -13.15 -12.93 15.58
CA ALA A 116 -13.44 -11.59 16.05
C ALA A 116 -12.83 -10.54 15.11
N ALA A 117 -13.31 -9.31 15.24
CA ALA A 117 -12.77 -8.18 14.50
C ALA A 117 -12.25 -7.11 15.46
N LEU A 118 -11.24 -6.36 15.04
CA LEU A 118 -10.68 -5.21 15.73
C LEU A 118 -10.43 -4.10 14.73
N ILE A 119 -10.93 -2.91 15.02
CA ILE A 119 -10.71 -1.74 14.18
C ILE A 119 -9.56 -0.93 14.76
N LEU A 120 -8.51 -0.79 13.96
CA LEU A 120 -7.28 -0.11 14.34
C LEU A 120 -7.11 1.19 13.53
N ASN A 121 -6.38 2.15 14.08
CA ASN A 121 -6.23 3.47 13.46
C ASN A 121 -5.56 3.42 12.07
N ARG A 122 -4.87 2.31 11.70
CA ARG A 122 -4.23 2.10 10.37
C ARG A 122 -3.91 0.63 10.15
N VAL A 123 -3.79 0.20 8.89
CA VAL A 123 -3.21 -1.10 8.54
C VAL A 123 -1.78 -1.24 9.10
N SER A 124 -0.97 -0.16 9.07
CA SER A 124 0.39 -0.20 9.62
C SER A 124 0.40 -0.42 11.14
N ALA A 125 -0.59 0.08 11.87
CA ALA A 125 -0.76 -0.19 13.30
C ALA A 125 -1.19 -1.64 13.53
N ALA A 126 -2.11 -2.16 12.69
CA ALA A 126 -2.52 -3.56 12.73
C ALA A 126 -1.33 -4.51 12.50
N ASN A 127 -0.55 -4.27 11.46
CA ASN A 127 0.67 -5.05 11.20
C ASN A 127 1.66 -4.96 12.36
N PHE A 128 1.91 -3.75 12.88
CA PHE A 128 2.82 -3.53 13.98
C PHE A 128 2.42 -4.33 15.21
N ILE A 129 1.18 -4.15 15.69
CA ILE A 129 0.75 -4.78 16.94
C ILE A 129 0.54 -6.29 16.78
N ALA A 130 0.03 -6.77 15.64
CA ALA A 130 -0.12 -8.18 15.39
C ALA A 130 1.24 -8.90 15.39
N LEU A 131 2.18 -8.41 14.60
CA LEU A 131 3.50 -9.05 14.44
C LEU A 131 4.33 -8.98 15.73
N THR A 132 4.32 -7.85 16.46
CA THR A 132 5.04 -7.74 17.75
C THR A 132 4.37 -8.52 18.89
N THR A 133 3.08 -8.85 18.77
CA THR A 133 2.38 -9.70 19.75
C THR A 133 2.62 -11.19 19.47
N LEU A 134 2.59 -11.59 18.20
CA LEU A 134 2.61 -13.01 17.80
C LEU A 134 4.02 -13.57 17.63
N LEU A 135 5.01 -12.73 17.36
CA LEU A 135 6.39 -13.16 17.12
C LEU A 135 7.27 -12.98 18.34
N LYS A 136 8.23 -13.88 18.48
CA LYS A 136 9.30 -13.85 19.48
C LYS A 136 10.65 -13.75 18.77
N LEU A 137 11.68 -13.41 19.52
CA LEU A 137 13.08 -13.42 19.06
C LEU A 137 13.39 -14.74 18.34
N GLY A 138 13.96 -14.66 17.14
CA GLY A 138 14.36 -15.79 16.34
C GLY A 138 13.21 -16.59 15.71
N ALA A 139 11.95 -16.15 15.86
CA ALA A 139 10.82 -16.79 15.21
C ALA A 139 11.00 -16.76 13.69
N ARG A 140 10.85 -17.90 13.02
CA ARG A 140 10.95 -17.98 11.57
C ARG A 140 9.67 -17.47 10.91
N VAL A 141 9.82 -16.54 9.98
CA VAL A 141 8.74 -15.93 9.19
C VAL A 141 9.02 -16.17 7.72
N PHE A 142 8.12 -16.87 7.05
CA PHE A 142 8.08 -16.95 5.59
C PHE A 142 7.06 -15.96 5.08
N ALA A 143 7.49 -15.04 4.22
CA ALA A 143 6.62 -14.10 3.54
C ALA A 143 6.44 -14.52 2.09
N PHE A 144 5.22 -14.45 1.59
CA PHE A 144 4.88 -14.75 0.21
C PHE A 144 4.22 -13.54 -0.44
N ALA A 145 4.91 -12.94 -1.39
CA ALA A 145 4.49 -11.75 -2.11
C ALA A 145 4.54 -12.00 -3.63
N PRO A 146 3.75 -11.30 -4.44
CA PRO A 146 3.73 -11.50 -5.88
C PRO A 146 5.08 -11.14 -6.54
N THR A 147 5.41 -11.80 -7.64
CA THR A 147 6.58 -11.49 -8.46
C THR A 147 6.60 -10.00 -8.87
N GLY A 148 7.73 -9.33 -8.67
CA GLY A 148 7.87 -7.88 -8.89
C GLY A 148 7.14 -7.01 -7.85
N GLY A 149 6.63 -7.61 -6.81
CA GLY A 149 6.13 -6.97 -5.60
C GLY A 149 6.99 -7.32 -4.40
N GLN A 150 6.58 -6.85 -3.22
CA GLN A 150 7.24 -7.17 -1.95
C GLN A 150 6.25 -7.02 -0.78
N THR A 151 6.57 -7.66 0.34
CA THR A 151 5.91 -7.42 1.62
C THR A 151 6.08 -5.95 2.02
N HIS A 152 5.00 -5.33 2.47
CA HIS A 152 5.02 -3.91 2.80
C HIS A 152 5.94 -3.61 4.00
N PRO A 153 6.73 -2.51 3.99
CA PRO A 153 7.62 -2.15 5.11
C PRO A 153 6.92 -2.05 6.47
N SER A 154 5.60 -1.79 6.51
CA SER A 154 4.83 -1.80 7.76
C SER A 154 4.74 -3.19 8.42
N ALA A 155 4.98 -4.27 7.67
CA ALA A 155 5.11 -5.62 8.21
C ALA A 155 6.58 -6.03 8.41
N VAL A 156 7.47 -5.66 7.48
CA VAL A 156 8.90 -6.00 7.58
C VAL A 156 9.55 -5.36 8.81
N ARG A 157 9.25 -4.07 9.09
CA ARG A 157 9.83 -3.35 10.25
C ARG A 157 9.52 -4.00 11.60
N PRO A 158 8.26 -4.30 11.97
CA PRO A 158 7.99 -4.97 13.24
C PRO A 158 8.60 -6.37 13.32
N ILE A 159 8.70 -7.11 12.21
CA ILE A 159 9.39 -8.40 12.16
C ILE A 159 10.88 -8.21 12.51
N SER A 160 11.53 -7.20 11.93
CA SER A 160 12.92 -6.85 12.24
C SER A 160 13.09 -6.36 13.69
N MET A 161 12.15 -5.58 14.23
CA MET A 161 12.20 -5.06 15.60
C MET A 161 12.18 -6.16 16.65
N VAL A 162 11.50 -7.28 16.39
CA VAL A 162 11.49 -8.45 17.26
C VAL A 162 12.61 -9.45 16.92
N SER A 163 13.52 -9.09 16.01
CA SER A 163 14.63 -9.92 15.55
C SER A 163 14.19 -11.33 15.11
N ALA A 164 13.07 -11.41 14.39
CA ALA A 164 12.61 -12.65 13.77
C ALA A 164 13.42 -12.96 12.49
N ASP A 165 13.56 -14.24 12.17
CA ASP A 165 14.21 -14.71 10.93
C ASP A 165 13.22 -14.58 9.77
N PHE A 166 13.42 -13.55 8.94
CA PHE A 166 12.53 -13.19 7.85
C PHE A 166 13.08 -13.64 6.49
N ARG A 167 12.28 -14.38 5.75
CA ARG A 167 12.56 -14.76 4.35
C ARG A 167 11.36 -14.50 3.47
N GLU A 168 11.58 -13.85 2.32
CA GLU A 168 10.53 -13.53 1.35
C GLU A 168 10.67 -14.38 0.09
N PHE A 169 9.54 -14.85 -0.43
CA PHE A 169 9.42 -15.68 -1.62
C PHE A 169 8.46 -15.03 -2.61
N HIS A 170 8.73 -15.19 -3.91
CA HIS A 170 7.96 -14.58 -4.99
C HIS A 170 7.34 -15.60 -5.96
N SER A 171 7.50 -16.88 -5.69
CA SER A 171 6.82 -17.98 -6.36
C SER A 171 6.45 -19.08 -5.38
N TYR A 172 5.36 -19.79 -5.65
CA TYR A 172 4.96 -20.93 -4.85
C TYR A 172 6.05 -22.02 -4.82
N THR A 173 6.73 -22.23 -5.95
CA THR A 173 7.81 -23.23 -6.05
C THR A 173 8.96 -22.94 -5.08
N GLU A 174 9.38 -21.68 -4.95
CA GLU A 174 10.42 -21.29 -3.99
C GLU A 174 9.96 -21.46 -2.55
N LEU A 175 8.73 -21.03 -2.24
CA LEU A 175 8.12 -21.19 -0.92
C LEU A 175 8.03 -22.66 -0.54
N ALA A 176 7.52 -23.53 -1.41
CA ALA A 176 7.37 -24.97 -1.17
C ALA A 176 8.72 -25.65 -0.92
N LYS A 177 9.74 -25.36 -1.72
CA LYS A 177 11.10 -25.88 -1.52
C LYS A 177 11.68 -25.46 -0.15
N ALA A 178 11.49 -24.20 0.25
CA ALA A 178 11.95 -23.74 1.56
C ALA A 178 11.17 -24.42 2.70
N TRP A 179 9.88 -24.64 2.50
CA TRP A 179 9.02 -25.34 3.45
C TRP A 179 9.46 -26.80 3.68
N GLU A 180 9.73 -27.52 2.59
CA GLU A 180 10.26 -28.89 2.64
C GLU A 180 11.63 -28.95 3.32
N ALA A 181 12.54 -28.05 2.96
CA ALA A 181 13.92 -28.06 3.45
C ALA A 181 14.06 -27.64 4.92
N GLN A 182 13.20 -26.74 5.41
CA GLN A 182 13.33 -26.08 6.72
C GLN A 182 12.16 -26.35 7.67
N GLY A 183 11.12 -27.01 7.20
CA GLY A 183 9.87 -27.22 7.93
C GLY A 183 9.00 -25.95 8.00
N ALA A 184 7.80 -26.11 8.50
CA ALA A 184 6.82 -25.04 8.64
C ALA A 184 7.36 -23.88 9.51
N PRO A 185 7.18 -22.60 9.10
CA PRO A 185 7.60 -21.45 9.90
C PRO A 185 6.67 -21.22 11.10
N ARG A 186 7.04 -20.33 12.01
CA ARG A 186 6.11 -19.82 13.03
C ARG A 186 4.98 -18.98 12.40
N LEU A 187 5.31 -18.22 11.36
CA LEU A 187 4.35 -17.37 10.64
C LEU A 187 4.54 -17.49 9.13
N LEU A 188 3.46 -17.79 8.43
CA LEU A 188 3.33 -17.56 7.00
C LEU A 188 2.59 -16.23 6.79
N LEU A 189 3.29 -15.23 6.26
CA LEU A 189 2.72 -13.93 5.92
C LEU A 189 2.47 -13.84 4.42
N ILE A 190 1.22 -13.68 3.99
CA ILE A 190 0.86 -13.62 2.58
C ILE A 190 0.38 -12.21 2.23
N THR A 191 0.89 -11.66 1.11
CA THR A 191 0.49 -10.38 0.54
C THR A 191 -0.15 -10.59 -0.83
N PRO A 192 -1.48 -10.70 -0.95
CA PRO A 192 -2.14 -10.98 -2.23
C PRO A 192 -1.97 -9.87 -3.29
N ILE A 193 -1.98 -8.60 -2.86
CA ILE A 193 -1.67 -7.46 -3.73
C ILE A 193 -0.64 -6.58 -3.02
N SER A 194 0.54 -6.48 -3.61
CA SER A 194 1.65 -5.70 -3.05
C SER A 194 1.41 -4.17 -3.13
N ALA A 195 2.27 -3.42 -2.45
CA ALA A 195 2.27 -1.96 -2.53
C ALA A 195 2.54 -1.45 -3.95
N SER A 196 3.29 -2.17 -4.77
CA SER A 196 3.51 -1.87 -6.20
C SER A 196 2.33 -2.25 -7.09
N LYS A 197 1.24 -2.79 -6.52
CA LYS A 197 0.06 -3.27 -7.25
C LYS A 197 0.30 -4.52 -8.11
N ARG A 198 1.34 -5.28 -7.80
CA ARG A 198 1.47 -6.64 -8.35
C ARG A 198 0.49 -7.55 -7.62
N HIS A 199 -0.16 -8.42 -8.37
CA HIS A 199 -1.16 -9.37 -7.89
C HIS A 199 -0.55 -10.77 -7.82
N LEU A 200 -0.72 -11.45 -6.69
CA LEU A 200 -0.36 -12.84 -6.52
C LEU A 200 -1.38 -13.71 -7.26
N PRO A 201 -0.95 -14.63 -8.14
CA PRO A 201 -1.88 -15.53 -8.81
C PRO A 201 -2.77 -16.27 -7.81
N PHE A 202 -4.08 -16.26 -8.00
CA PHE A 202 -5.04 -16.83 -7.05
C PHE A 202 -4.79 -18.34 -6.80
N ALA A 203 -4.33 -19.05 -7.82
CA ALA A 203 -3.95 -20.45 -7.69
C ALA A 203 -2.77 -20.63 -6.70
N GLU A 204 -1.74 -19.79 -6.80
CA GLU A 204 -0.58 -19.82 -5.89
C GLU A 204 -0.96 -19.40 -4.48
N PHE A 205 -1.86 -18.42 -4.33
CA PHE A 205 -2.40 -18.04 -3.02
C PHE A 205 -3.06 -19.24 -2.33
N LYS A 206 -3.93 -19.97 -3.03
CA LYS A 206 -4.57 -21.19 -2.50
C LYS A 206 -3.56 -22.30 -2.19
N GLN A 207 -2.59 -22.51 -3.06
CA GLN A 207 -1.53 -23.50 -2.85
C GLN A 207 -0.71 -23.20 -1.60
N ALA A 208 -0.37 -21.93 -1.35
CA ALA A 208 0.34 -21.51 -0.15
C ALA A 208 -0.47 -21.78 1.13
N LEU A 209 -1.79 -21.55 1.11
CA LEU A 209 -2.68 -21.86 2.23
C LEU A 209 -2.82 -23.38 2.49
N ALA A 210 -2.60 -24.20 1.47
CA ALA A 210 -2.68 -25.66 1.56
C ALA A 210 -1.38 -26.34 2.04
N LEU A 211 -0.30 -25.59 2.26
CA LEU A 211 0.96 -26.15 2.77
C LEU A 211 0.76 -26.78 4.16
N PRO A 212 1.37 -27.94 4.44
CA PRO A 212 1.23 -28.62 5.73
C PRO A 212 1.72 -27.73 6.88
N ARG A 213 0.87 -27.48 7.88
CA ARG A 213 1.17 -26.64 9.02
C ARG A 213 1.47 -27.47 10.26
N SER A 214 2.40 -26.98 11.11
CA SER A 214 2.46 -27.43 12.50
C SER A 214 1.35 -26.75 13.30
N HIS A 215 1.06 -27.27 14.51
CA HIS A 215 0.10 -26.62 15.42
C HIS A 215 0.52 -25.22 15.87
N GLU A 216 1.80 -24.88 15.70
CA GLU A 216 2.34 -23.55 16.04
C GLU A 216 2.36 -22.59 14.88
N THR A 217 2.19 -23.06 13.64
CA THR A 217 2.24 -22.22 12.44
C THR A 217 0.97 -21.38 12.32
N LEU A 218 1.15 -20.07 12.29
CA LEU A 218 0.07 -19.12 12.03
C LEU A 218 0.12 -18.64 10.57
N VAL A 219 -1.06 -18.41 9.98
CA VAL A 219 -1.21 -17.76 8.68
C VAL A 219 -1.78 -16.37 8.88
N TYR A 220 -1.04 -15.36 8.47
CA TYR A 220 -1.44 -13.96 8.46
C TYR A 220 -1.51 -13.44 7.01
N VAL A 221 -2.65 -12.90 6.61
CA VAL A 221 -2.83 -12.30 5.28
C VAL A 221 -2.91 -10.78 5.40
N ASP A 222 -1.89 -10.08 4.86
CA ASP A 222 -1.96 -8.62 4.65
C ASP A 222 -2.72 -8.35 3.34
N ASP A 223 -4.05 -8.38 3.42
CA ASP A 223 -4.96 -8.14 2.31
C ASP A 223 -5.43 -6.67 2.25
N ALA A 224 -4.50 -5.75 2.47
CA ALA A 224 -4.77 -4.32 2.48
C ALA A 224 -5.51 -3.81 1.22
N HIS A 225 -5.47 -4.57 0.13
CA HIS A 225 -6.15 -4.30 -1.14
C HIS A 225 -7.31 -5.26 -1.43
N MET A 226 -7.91 -5.88 -0.43
CA MET A 226 -8.98 -6.86 -0.59
C MET A 226 -10.14 -6.35 -1.48
N ALA A 227 -10.55 -5.09 -1.33
CA ALA A 227 -11.58 -4.49 -2.17
C ALA A 227 -11.23 -4.53 -3.67
N SER A 228 -9.96 -4.33 -4.04
CA SER A 228 -9.50 -4.51 -5.43
C SER A 228 -9.53 -5.97 -5.85
N ARG A 229 -9.14 -6.88 -4.95
CA ARG A 229 -9.12 -8.31 -5.23
C ARG A 229 -10.52 -8.84 -5.52
N ILE A 230 -11.48 -8.50 -4.68
CA ILE A 230 -12.88 -8.88 -4.83
C ILE A 230 -13.48 -8.25 -6.11
N ALA A 231 -13.34 -6.93 -6.28
CA ALA A 231 -14.08 -6.21 -7.30
C ALA A 231 -13.48 -6.30 -8.71
N PHE A 232 -12.15 -6.37 -8.82
CA PHE A 232 -11.46 -6.33 -10.11
C PHE A 232 -10.99 -7.70 -10.59
N PHE A 233 -10.48 -8.54 -9.65
CA PHE A 233 -10.00 -9.88 -9.98
C PHE A 233 -11.08 -10.96 -9.78
N ASP A 234 -12.29 -10.59 -9.36
CA ASP A 234 -13.42 -11.50 -9.10
C ASP A 234 -13.05 -12.65 -8.12
N GLU A 235 -12.19 -12.36 -7.15
CA GLU A 235 -11.77 -13.32 -6.14
C GLU A 235 -12.65 -13.23 -4.89
N PRO A 236 -12.81 -14.32 -4.11
CA PRO A 236 -13.63 -14.30 -2.91
C PRO A 236 -13.01 -13.46 -1.79
N PRO A 237 -13.80 -13.04 -0.78
CA PRO A 237 -13.28 -12.46 0.47
C PRO A 237 -12.26 -13.37 1.14
N THR A 238 -11.36 -12.78 1.93
CA THR A 238 -10.15 -13.42 2.46
C THR A 238 -10.42 -14.77 3.14
N TYR A 239 -11.41 -14.85 4.05
CA TYR A 239 -11.72 -16.09 4.77
C TYR A 239 -12.46 -17.15 3.95
N GLN A 240 -12.87 -16.83 2.74
CA GLN A 240 -13.43 -17.81 1.78
C GLN A 240 -12.37 -18.45 0.89
N VAL A 241 -11.11 -17.97 0.96
CA VAL A 241 -9.99 -18.53 0.17
C VAL A 241 -9.45 -19.82 0.79
N GLY A 242 -9.38 -19.88 2.12
CA GLY A 242 -8.84 -21.02 2.87
C GLY A 242 -8.80 -20.78 4.37
N ASP A 243 -8.09 -21.64 5.08
CA ASP A 243 -7.93 -21.57 6.52
C ASP A 243 -6.86 -20.55 6.90
N ILE A 244 -7.29 -19.42 7.49
CA ILE A 244 -6.48 -18.25 7.82
C ILE A 244 -6.69 -17.91 9.29
N ASP A 245 -5.59 -17.72 10.04
CA ASP A 245 -5.64 -17.41 11.46
C ASP A 245 -5.90 -15.91 11.71
N LEU A 246 -5.33 -15.04 10.86
CA LEU A 246 -5.43 -13.59 10.99
C LEU A 246 -5.36 -12.93 9.61
N ALA A 247 -6.11 -11.87 9.41
CA ALA A 247 -6.02 -11.06 8.19
C ALA A 247 -6.30 -9.59 8.49
N VAL A 248 -5.74 -8.70 7.68
CA VAL A 248 -6.01 -7.26 7.74
C VAL A 248 -6.40 -6.73 6.37
N CYS A 249 -7.44 -5.91 6.30
CA CYS A 249 -7.74 -5.11 5.12
C CYS A 249 -7.79 -3.61 5.45
N SER A 250 -7.78 -2.78 4.40
CA SER A 250 -7.79 -1.32 4.54
C SER A 250 -9.19 -0.76 4.28
N ALA A 251 -9.67 0.13 5.13
CA ALA A 251 -10.94 0.81 4.92
C ALA A 251 -10.84 1.99 3.93
N ASP A 252 -9.62 2.46 3.58
CA ASP A 252 -9.39 3.62 2.71
C ASP A 252 -8.91 3.27 1.29
N LYS A 253 -8.96 1.98 0.91
CA LYS A 253 -8.52 1.53 -0.42
C LYS A 253 -9.70 0.91 -1.17
N HIS A 254 -10.39 1.73 -1.96
CA HIS A 254 -11.61 1.39 -2.73
C HIS A 254 -12.86 1.09 -1.88
N VAL A 255 -12.79 1.19 -0.55
CA VAL A 255 -13.94 1.05 0.38
C VAL A 255 -14.55 2.41 0.73
N ALA A 256 -13.88 3.51 0.40
CA ALA A 256 -14.29 4.89 0.66
C ALA A 256 -14.45 5.28 2.15
N GLY A 257 -13.76 4.56 3.04
CA GLY A 257 -13.72 4.84 4.47
C GLY A 257 -12.53 5.70 4.90
N PRO A 258 -12.42 5.97 6.20
CA PRO A 258 -11.25 6.62 6.78
C PRO A 258 -10.04 5.70 6.71
N ARG A 259 -8.85 6.26 6.95
CA ARG A 259 -7.66 5.44 7.15
C ARG A 259 -7.86 4.57 8.38
N ALA A 260 -8.06 3.30 8.17
CA ALA A 260 -8.16 2.33 9.24
C ALA A 260 -7.67 0.96 8.78
N GLY A 261 -7.20 0.15 9.71
CA GLY A 261 -6.95 -1.27 9.53
C GLY A 261 -8.12 -2.05 10.12
N VAL A 262 -8.75 -2.87 9.32
CA VAL A 262 -9.78 -3.81 9.74
C VAL A 262 -9.09 -5.15 9.92
N LEU A 263 -8.78 -5.50 11.16
CA LEU A 263 -8.14 -6.76 11.54
C LEU A 263 -9.23 -7.77 11.91
N VAL A 264 -9.19 -8.94 11.31
CA VAL A 264 -10.10 -10.04 11.60
C VAL A 264 -9.28 -11.31 11.82
N GLY A 265 -9.67 -12.15 12.72
CA GLY A 265 -8.99 -13.42 12.97
C GLY A 265 -9.60 -14.26 14.07
N ARG A 266 -8.92 -15.34 14.40
CA ARG A 266 -9.28 -16.18 15.54
C ARG A 266 -9.47 -15.34 16.80
N THR A 267 -10.53 -15.58 17.52
CA THR A 267 -10.93 -14.78 18.69
C THR A 267 -9.83 -14.66 19.74
N ASP A 268 -9.08 -15.75 20.01
CA ASP A 268 -7.97 -15.74 20.96
C ASP A 268 -6.82 -14.79 20.53
N LEU A 269 -6.48 -14.80 19.23
CA LEU A 269 -5.43 -13.93 18.69
C LEU A 269 -5.87 -12.46 18.68
N VAL A 270 -7.10 -12.19 18.24
CA VAL A 270 -7.64 -10.83 18.18
C VAL A 270 -7.77 -10.22 19.58
N THR A 271 -8.16 -11.02 20.58
CA THR A 271 -8.22 -10.58 21.99
C THR A 271 -6.83 -10.20 22.51
N ALA A 272 -5.82 -11.06 22.28
CA ALA A 272 -4.46 -10.79 22.72
C ALA A 272 -3.86 -9.53 22.02
N ILE A 273 -4.10 -9.37 20.71
CA ILE A 273 -3.67 -8.21 19.95
C ILE A 273 -4.41 -6.96 20.41
N GLY A 274 -5.73 -7.06 20.65
CA GLY A 274 -6.57 -5.96 21.10
C GLY A 274 -6.12 -5.40 22.46
N SER A 275 -5.85 -6.26 23.43
CA SER A 275 -5.33 -5.85 24.73
C SER A 275 -4.08 -4.95 24.59
N ARG A 276 -3.11 -5.38 23.79
CA ARG A 276 -1.91 -4.61 23.56
C ARG A 276 -2.13 -3.36 22.68
N ALA A 277 -3.09 -3.40 21.77
CA ALA A 277 -3.45 -2.25 20.95
C ALA A 277 -4.03 -1.12 21.80
N TYR A 278 -4.90 -1.44 22.75
CA TYR A 278 -5.45 -0.46 23.71
C TYR A 278 -4.38 0.11 24.65
N GLU A 279 -3.44 -0.71 25.12
CA GLU A 279 -2.30 -0.24 25.93
C GLU A 279 -1.45 0.81 25.17
N LEU A 280 -1.34 0.70 23.84
CA LEU A 280 -0.53 1.57 23.00
C LEU A 280 -1.32 2.66 22.26
N GLY A 281 -2.64 2.75 22.47
CA GLY A 281 -3.50 3.75 21.78
C GLY A 281 -3.55 3.55 20.27
N LEU A 282 -3.59 2.30 19.81
CA LEU A 282 -3.61 1.95 18.37
C LEU A 282 -5.02 1.64 17.85
N GLU A 283 -6.02 1.59 18.74
CA GLU A 283 -7.42 1.39 18.38
C GLU A 283 -7.95 2.57 17.54
N ALA A 284 -9.01 2.32 16.79
CA ALA A 284 -9.69 3.36 16.04
C ALA A 284 -10.46 4.29 16.97
N GLN A 285 -10.31 5.60 16.80
CA GLN A 285 -11.08 6.60 17.51
C GLN A 285 -12.56 6.58 17.08
N ALA A 286 -13.48 7.05 17.93
CA ALA A 286 -14.92 6.97 17.71
C ALA A 286 -15.40 7.35 16.31
N GLY A 287 -14.98 8.50 15.81
CA GLY A 287 -15.34 8.93 14.44
C GLY A 287 -14.77 8.02 13.35
N GLN A 288 -13.56 7.51 13.54
CA GLN A 288 -12.93 6.59 12.62
C GLN A 288 -13.65 5.23 12.63
N TYR A 289 -14.00 4.71 13.80
CA TYR A 289 -14.74 3.47 13.98
C TYR A 289 -16.11 3.52 13.27
N VAL A 290 -16.88 4.58 13.48
CA VAL A 290 -18.18 4.78 12.81
C VAL A 290 -18.01 4.93 11.29
N GLY A 291 -17.02 5.72 10.87
CA GLY A 291 -16.71 5.88 9.44
C GLY A 291 -16.35 4.57 8.74
N VAL A 292 -15.62 3.67 9.41
CA VAL A 292 -15.34 2.31 8.89
C VAL A 292 -16.64 1.53 8.75
N GLY A 293 -17.48 1.48 9.78
CA GLY A 293 -18.76 0.76 9.74
C GLY A 293 -19.65 1.22 8.58
N ASN A 294 -19.78 2.53 8.41
CA ASN A 294 -20.56 3.10 7.29
C ASN A 294 -19.94 2.79 5.92
N ALA A 295 -18.61 2.86 5.80
CA ALA A 295 -17.93 2.54 4.55
C ALA A 295 -18.06 1.06 4.16
N LEU A 296 -17.95 0.14 5.12
CA LEU A 296 -18.14 -1.29 4.89
C LEU A 296 -19.58 -1.62 4.48
N ARG A 297 -20.57 -0.95 5.09
CA ARG A 297 -22.00 -1.10 4.74
C ARG A 297 -22.29 -0.63 3.31
N ASN A 298 -21.64 0.45 2.88
CA ASN A 298 -21.86 1.11 1.60
C ASN A 298 -20.83 0.69 0.53
N PHE A 299 -20.01 -0.30 0.77
CA PHE A 299 -19.02 -0.77 -0.21
C PHE A 299 -19.73 -1.28 -1.48
N ASP A 300 -19.42 -0.67 -2.61
CA ASP A 300 -19.94 -1.02 -3.93
C ASP A 300 -18.83 -1.62 -4.81
N PRO A 301 -18.71 -2.94 -4.87
CA PRO A 301 -17.74 -3.60 -5.75
C PRO A 301 -18.05 -3.37 -7.24
N GLY A 302 -19.33 -3.11 -7.61
CA GLY A 302 -19.72 -2.82 -8.98
C GLY A 302 -19.12 -1.51 -9.50
N ALA A 303 -19.13 -0.45 -8.69
CA ALA A 303 -18.49 0.82 -9.05
C ALA A 303 -16.96 0.67 -9.21
N VAL A 304 -16.32 -0.11 -8.36
CA VAL A 304 -14.88 -0.41 -8.48
C VAL A 304 -14.59 -1.23 -9.74
N LYS A 305 -15.42 -2.22 -10.05
CA LYS A 305 -15.31 -3.03 -11.27
C LYS A 305 -15.49 -2.18 -12.53
N HIS A 306 -16.50 -1.30 -12.55
CA HIS A 306 -16.73 -0.37 -13.66
C HIS A 306 -15.51 0.54 -13.93
N ALA A 307 -14.91 1.10 -12.88
CA ALA A 307 -13.67 1.85 -13.00
C ALA A 307 -12.51 0.98 -13.53
N GLY A 308 -12.50 -0.30 -13.19
CA GLY A 308 -11.54 -1.28 -13.71
C GLY A 308 -11.60 -1.48 -15.22
N GLU A 309 -12.79 -1.39 -15.84
CA GLU A 309 -12.92 -1.45 -17.31
C GLU A 309 -12.26 -0.24 -17.99
N LEU A 310 -12.32 0.93 -17.38
CA LEU A 310 -11.55 2.08 -17.86
C LEU A 310 -10.05 1.87 -17.73
N ALA A 311 -9.58 1.22 -16.66
CA ALA A 311 -8.18 0.88 -16.50
C ALA A 311 -7.68 -0.08 -17.60
N LYS A 312 -8.50 -1.05 -18.00
CA LYS A 312 -8.18 -1.97 -19.12
C LYS A 312 -8.07 -1.23 -20.46
N ARG A 313 -8.86 -0.19 -20.68
CA ARG A 313 -8.73 0.68 -21.86
C ARG A 313 -7.53 1.60 -21.77
N LEU A 314 -7.28 2.18 -20.61
CA LEU A 314 -6.13 3.05 -20.37
C LEU A 314 -4.80 2.33 -20.62
N ILE A 315 -4.65 1.08 -20.18
CA ILE A 315 -3.40 0.34 -20.40
C ILE A 315 -3.15 0.07 -21.89
N GLN A 316 -4.18 -0.13 -22.69
CA GLN A 316 -4.03 -0.30 -24.14
C GLN A 316 -3.46 0.99 -24.78
N VAL A 317 -4.05 2.14 -24.45
CA VAL A 317 -3.56 3.45 -24.93
C VAL A 317 -2.10 3.70 -24.50
N LEU A 318 -1.76 3.39 -23.26
CA LEU A 318 -0.39 3.55 -22.75
C LEU A 318 0.58 2.55 -23.39
N ALA A 319 0.14 1.33 -23.68
CA ALA A 319 0.95 0.33 -24.36
C ALA A 319 1.26 0.71 -25.83
N GLU A 320 0.29 1.26 -26.55
CA GLU A 320 0.48 1.81 -27.90
C GLU A 320 1.49 2.96 -27.89
N LYS A 321 1.44 3.82 -26.88
CA LYS A 321 2.22 5.03 -26.79
C LYS A 321 3.65 4.82 -26.27
N TYR A 322 3.82 3.98 -25.25
CA TYR A 322 5.09 3.80 -24.54
C TYR A 322 5.68 2.39 -24.67
N GLY A 323 4.98 1.50 -25.32
CA GLY A 323 5.33 0.09 -25.40
C GLY A 323 4.67 -0.76 -24.29
N PRO A 324 4.44 -2.06 -24.59
CA PRO A 324 3.59 -2.93 -23.76
C PRO A 324 4.19 -3.32 -22.40
N LYS A 325 5.50 -3.07 -22.18
CA LYS A 325 6.21 -3.48 -20.95
C LYS A 325 6.31 -2.37 -19.89
N ARG A 326 6.00 -1.09 -20.24
CA ARG A 326 6.22 0.05 -19.35
C ARG A 326 5.07 0.32 -18.39
N ALA A 327 3.92 -0.25 -18.66
CA ALA A 327 2.76 -0.12 -17.78
C ALA A 327 2.15 -1.49 -17.49
N TYR A 328 1.49 -1.62 -16.35
CA TYR A 328 0.80 -2.85 -15.97
C TYR A 328 -0.49 -2.56 -15.21
N LEU A 329 -1.45 -3.47 -15.31
CA LEU A 329 -2.67 -3.42 -14.51
C LEU A 329 -2.38 -3.81 -13.06
N GLY A 330 -2.88 -3.03 -12.13
CA GLY A 330 -2.73 -3.28 -10.71
C GLY A 330 -4.03 -3.08 -9.93
N GLY A 331 -5.05 -3.87 -10.25
CA GLY A 331 -6.43 -3.64 -9.80
C GLY A 331 -7.15 -2.66 -10.73
N PRO A 332 -8.08 -1.83 -10.22
CA PRO A 332 -8.85 -0.90 -11.05
C PRO A 332 -8.03 0.31 -11.49
N GLY A 333 -6.80 0.09 -11.93
CA GLY A 333 -5.87 1.14 -12.36
C GLY A 333 -4.63 0.61 -13.06
N VAL A 334 -3.86 1.54 -13.61
CA VAL A 334 -2.60 1.29 -14.29
C VAL A 334 -1.45 1.85 -13.47
N SER A 335 -0.37 1.11 -13.39
CA SER A 335 0.88 1.53 -12.75
C SER A 335 2.02 1.56 -13.75
N ILE A 336 2.85 2.60 -13.65
CA ILE A 336 4.13 2.74 -14.35
C ILE A 336 5.19 2.80 -13.24
N ALA A 337 6.16 1.88 -13.25
CA ALA A 337 7.22 1.87 -12.25
C ALA A 337 8.05 3.15 -12.33
N GLY A 338 8.59 3.60 -11.20
CA GLY A 338 9.40 4.83 -11.16
C GLY A 338 10.64 4.76 -12.04
N ASP A 339 11.24 3.57 -12.17
CA ASP A 339 12.37 3.35 -13.09
C ASP A 339 11.95 3.52 -14.56
N ASP A 340 10.77 3.04 -14.94
CA ASP A 340 10.25 3.21 -16.31
C ASP A 340 9.91 4.67 -16.60
N VAL A 341 9.38 5.39 -15.58
CA VAL A 341 9.13 6.85 -15.68
C VAL A 341 10.43 7.61 -15.92
N LEU A 342 11.49 7.28 -15.17
CA LEU A 342 12.80 7.89 -15.29
C LEU A 342 13.43 7.57 -16.65
N GLU A 343 13.36 6.32 -17.10
CA GLU A 343 13.87 5.88 -18.39
C GLU A 343 13.18 6.60 -19.56
N MET A 344 11.85 6.71 -19.56
CA MET A 344 11.10 7.48 -20.56
C MET A 344 11.52 8.95 -20.62
N ALA A 345 11.81 9.56 -19.47
CA ALA A 345 12.27 10.94 -19.42
C ALA A 345 13.68 11.10 -20.00
N LEU A 346 14.60 10.16 -19.71
CA LEU A 346 15.96 10.13 -20.27
C LEU A 346 15.95 9.94 -21.79
N GLU A 347 15.15 9.03 -22.31
CA GLU A 347 14.98 8.81 -23.75
C GLU A 347 14.50 10.07 -24.47
N ARG A 348 13.47 10.76 -23.92
CA ARG A 348 12.95 12.01 -24.49
C ARG A 348 13.96 13.17 -24.45
N GLY A 349 14.71 13.25 -23.36
CA GLY A 349 15.74 14.26 -23.20
C GLY A 349 17.01 14.01 -24.02
N GLY A 350 17.13 12.83 -24.66
CA GLY A 350 18.35 12.40 -25.34
C GLY A 350 19.54 12.26 -24.38
N ALA A 351 19.27 12.16 -23.09
CA ALA A 351 20.27 12.13 -22.05
C ALA A 351 20.97 10.77 -21.98
N ARG A 352 22.31 10.79 -21.86
CA ARG A 352 23.15 9.60 -21.70
C ARG A 352 23.88 9.67 -20.36
N GLY A 353 24.08 8.51 -19.73
CA GLY A 353 24.78 8.39 -18.46
C GLY A 353 23.85 8.22 -17.25
N LYS A 354 24.46 8.21 -16.06
CA LYS A 354 23.73 8.05 -14.79
C LYS A 354 22.87 9.28 -14.53
N PRO A 355 21.56 9.14 -14.29
CA PRO A 355 20.68 10.27 -14.02
C PRO A 355 21.01 10.94 -12.68
N GLY A 356 20.73 12.22 -12.55
CA GLY A 356 20.83 12.97 -11.29
C GLY A 356 19.68 12.68 -10.31
N LEU A 357 18.65 12.00 -10.79
CA LEU A 357 17.44 11.62 -10.02
C LEU A 357 17.31 10.10 -9.91
N VAL A 358 16.59 9.66 -8.89
CA VAL A 358 16.21 8.26 -8.71
C VAL A 358 14.71 8.06 -8.97
N ALA A 359 14.27 6.79 -9.05
CA ALA A 359 12.91 6.41 -9.38
C ALA A 359 11.82 7.08 -8.51
N VAL A 360 12.06 7.21 -7.20
CA VAL A 360 11.09 7.84 -6.27
C VAL A 360 10.95 9.33 -6.51
N GLU A 361 12.03 10.00 -6.91
CA GLU A 361 12.04 11.42 -7.26
C GLU A 361 11.35 11.66 -8.61
N ALA A 362 11.65 10.83 -9.61
CA ALA A 362 11.02 10.89 -10.93
C ALA A 362 9.50 10.69 -10.86
N ALA A 363 9.04 9.63 -10.18
CA ALA A 363 7.62 9.38 -9.97
C ALA A 363 6.93 10.51 -9.18
N GLY A 364 7.63 11.05 -8.19
CA GLY A 364 7.16 12.19 -7.39
C GLY A 364 6.99 13.46 -8.24
N LEU A 365 7.96 13.77 -9.09
CA LEU A 365 7.93 14.95 -9.99
C LEU A 365 6.76 14.88 -10.97
N VAL A 366 6.56 13.74 -11.62
CA VAL A 366 5.40 13.52 -12.50
C VAL A 366 4.09 13.70 -11.73
N ALA A 367 3.99 13.10 -10.55
CA ALA A 367 2.80 13.18 -9.73
C ALA A 367 2.49 14.62 -9.26
N MET A 368 3.50 15.38 -8.85
CA MET A 368 3.34 16.77 -8.44
C MET A 368 2.95 17.65 -9.63
N GLN A 369 3.55 17.42 -10.81
CA GLN A 369 3.20 18.14 -12.03
C GLN A 369 1.74 17.91 -12.44
N MET A 370 1.27 16.66 -12.46
CA MET A 370 -0.11 16.31 -12.76
C MET A 370 -1.09 16.99 -11.78
N LEU A 371 -0.72 17.05 -10.50
CA LEU A 371 -1.54 17.72 -9.48
C LEU A 371 -1.58 19.23 -9.66
N GLU A 372 -0.43 19.86 -9.84
CA GLU A 372 -0.31 21.34 -9.98
C GLU A 372 -1.01 21.85 -11.23
N GLN A 373 -0.83 21.20 -12.36
CA GLN A 373 -1.36 21.67 -13.64
C GLN A 373 -2.83 21.28 -13.83
N ASP A 374 -3.15 20.01 -13.61
CA ASP A 374 -4.43 19.44 -14.05
C ASP A 374 -5.34 19.02 -12.88
N GLY A 375 -4.88 19.14 -11.63
CA GLY A 375 -5.64 18.69 -10.45
C GLY A 375 -5.72 17.18 -10.31
N ILE A 376 -4.86 16.43 -11.01
CA ILE A 376 -4.86 14.96 -10.96
C ILE A 376 -3.99 14.50 -9.81
N LEU A 377 -4.63 14.00 -8.76
CA LEU A 377 -3.96 13.50 -7.56
C LEU A 377 -3.60 12.03 -7.73
N THR A 378 -2.31 11.71 -7.79
CA THR A 378 -1.81 10.33 -7.84
C THR A 378 -1.05 9.97 -6.57
N ILE A 379 -0.80 8.67 -6.37
CA ILE A 379 -0.11 8.20 -5.15
C ILE A 379 1.29 8.78 -5.02
N GLY A 380 2.00 9.03 -6.11
CA GLY A 380 3.35 9.60 -6.10
C GLY A 380 3.43 10.96 -5.40
N ALA A 381 2.35 11.76 -5.40
CA ALA A 381 2.27 13.03 -4.68
C ALA A 381 2.03 12.85 -3.17
N VAL A 382 1.14 11.93 -2.78
CA VAL A 382 0.63 11.77 -1.39
C VAL A 382 1.01 10.47 -0.72
N ALA A 383 1.93 9.71 -1.30
CA ALA A 383 2.44 8.48 -0.71
C ALA A 383 3.13 8.72 0.63
N MET A 384 2.91 7.80 1.55
CA MET A 384 3.71 7.71 2.78
C MET A 384 5.11 7.16 2.46
N PRO A 385 6.13 7.49 3.26
CA PRO A 385 7.43 6.87 3.15
C PRO A 385 7.36 5.34 3.14
N GLY A 386 8.14 4.72 2.26
CA GLY A 386 8.13 3.26 2.03
C GLY A 386 7.11 2.77 1.01
N SER A 387 6.35 3.65 0.38
CA SER A 387 5.51 3.28 -0.76
C SER A 387 6.38 3.06 -2.00
N ALA A 388 6.14 1.97 -2.74
CA ALA A 388 6.89 1.68 -3.96
C ALA A 388 6.81 2.84 -4.97
N PRO A 389 7.96 3.29 -5.54
CA PRO A 389 8.01 4.36 -6.53
C PRO A 389 7.20 4.00 -7.77
N ALA A 390 6.15 4.75 -8.05
CA ALA A 390 5.34 4.55 -9.26
C ALA A 390 4.43 5.74 -9.53
N VAL A 391 4.11 5.98 -10.79
CA VAL A 391 2.95 6.75 -11.20
C VAL A 391 1.79 5.76 -11.30
N ARG A 392 0.75 5.95 -10.47
CA ARG A 392 -0.44 5.10 -10.45
C ARG A 392 -1.67 5.91 -10.81
N LEU A 393 -2.37 5.43 -11.79
CA LEU A 393 -3.57 6.02 -12.36
C LEU A 393 -4.74 5.08 -11.99
N MET A 394 -5.19 5.18 -10.73
CA MET A 394 -6.28 4.35 -10.22
C MET A 394 -7.60 4.99 -10.65
N MET A 395 -8.38 4.29 -11.45
CA MET A 395 -9.58 4.84 -12.09
C MET A 395 -10.76 5.03 -11.13
N TYR A 396 -10.74 4.41 -9.95
CA TYR A 396 -11.75 4.62 -8.92
C TYR A 396 -11.25 5.63 -7.86
N PRO A 397 -12.00 6.68 -7.48
CA PRO A 397 -13.38 6.96 -7.90
C PRO A 397 -13.49 7.89 -9.12
N ASP A 398 -12.52 8.74 -9.41
CA ASP A 398 -12.67 9.90 -10.30
C ASP A 398 -12.27 9.66 -11.77
N GLY A 399 -11.73 8.49 -12.08
CA GLY A 399 -11.41 8.14 -13.47
C GLY A 399 -12.61 8.24 -14.43
N PRO A 400 -13.82 7.77 -14.05
CA PRO A 400 -15.00 7.92 -14.91
C PRO A 400 -15.37 9.39 -15.17
N ARG A 401 -15.13 10.28 -14.20
CA ARG A 401 -15.43 11.72 -14.33
C ARG A 401 -14.38 12.45 -15.20
N LEU A 402 -13.11 12.03 -15.11
CA LEU A 402 -12.00 12.68 -15.84
C LEU A 402 -11.88 12.18 -17.29
N GLY A 403 -12.01 10.87 -17.51
CA GLY A 403 -11.77 10.26 -18.81
C GLY A 403 -10.30 9.91 -19.06
N ILE A 404 -10.04 9.17 -20.13
CA ILE A 404 -8.71 8.64 -20.45
C ILE A 404 -7.82 9.71 -21.11
N GLU A 405 -8.36 10.47 -22.06
CA GLU A 405 -7.59 11.42 -22.85
C GLU A 405 -6.94 12.52 -22.01
N PRO A 406 -7.61 13.19 -21.02
CA PRO A 406 -6.95 14.16 -20.16
C PRO A 406 -5.87 13.53 -19.28
N ILE A 407 -6.04 12.28 -18.82
CA ILE A 407 -5.05 11.55 -18.04
C ILE A 407 -3.77 11.36 -18.86
N VAL A 408 -3.92 10.85 -20.09
CA VAL A 408 -2.79 10.60 -20.99
C VAL A 408 -2.08 11.90 -21.36
N ALA A 409 -2.83 12.95 -21.68
CA ALA A 409 -2.26 14.25 -22.02
C ALA A 409 -1.50 14.88 -20.83
N SER A 410 -2.01 14.76 -19.61
CA SER A 410 -1.34 15.23 -18.40
C SER A 410 -0.06 14.45 -18.12
N LEU A 411 -0.10 13.12 -18.24
CA LEU A 411 1.08 12.26 -18.08
C LEU A 411 2.18 12.63 -19.08
N GLU A 412 1.83 12.84 -20.35
CA GLU A 412 2.75 13.25 -21.42
C GLU A 412 3.47 14.54 -21.07
N ARG A 413 2.71 15.61 -20.77
CA ARG A 413 3.30 16.90 -20.36
C ARG A 413 4.22 16.76 -19.16
N SER A 414 3.84 15.90 -18.22
CA SER A 414 4.62 15.67 -17.01
C SER A 414 5.93 14.94 -17.28
N ILE A 415 5.94 13.96 -18.20
CA ILE A 415 7.16 13.27 -18.63
C ILE A 415 8.05 14.23 -19.45
N ASP A 416 7.47 15.07 -20.32
CA ASP A 416 8.22 16.10 -21.06
C ASP A 416 8.84 17.12 -20.09
N ARG A 417 8.17 17.50 -19.03
CA ARG A 417 8.76 18.35 -17.99
C ARG A 417 9.88 17.64 -17.26
N LEU A 418 9.68 16.38 -16.86
CA LEU A 418 10.69 15.57 -16.18
C LEU A 418 11.95 15.42 -17.05
N SER A 419 11.83 15.24 -18.38
CA SER A 419 12.99 15.09 -19.27
C SER A 419 13.94 16.30 -19.27
N ARG A 420 13.43 17.47 -18.88
CA ARG A 420 14.25 18.70 -18.72
C ARG A 420 14.87 18.79 -17.32
N LEU A 421 14.32 18.08 -16.34
CA LEU A 421 14.72 18.14 -14.92
C LEU A 421 15.67 17.02 -14.51
N VAL A 422 15.85 15.98 -15.32
CA VAL A 422 16.63 14.78 -14.94
C VAL A 422 18.09 15.07 -14.58
N HIS A 423 18.64 16.22 -15.04
CA HIS A 423 20.00 16.68 -14.71
C HIS A 423 20.01 18.04 -13.99
N ASP A 424 18.84 18.63 -13.73
CA ASP A 424 18.70 19.89 -12.98
C ASP A 424 18.11 19.61 -11.58
N VAL A 425 18.96 19.08 -10.71
CA VAL A 425 18.57 18.71 -9.33
C VAL A 425 18.02 19.91 -8.54
N PRO A 426 18.57 21.15 -8.63
CA PRO A 426 17.99 22.30 -7.95
C PRO A 426 16.54 22.60 -8.39
N ALA A 427 16.27 22.63 -9.70
CA ALA A 427 14.92 22.86 -10.22
C ALA A 427 13.96 21.70 -9.87
N ALA A 428 14.42 20.44 -9.94
CA ALA A 428 13.67 19.27 -9.50
C ALA A 428 13.32 19.34 -8.01
N ARG A 429 14.26 19.76 -7.15
CA ARG A 429 14.03 19.95 -5.71
C ARG A 429 12.96 21.01 -5.45
N ALA A 430 13.06 22.17 -6.11
CA ALA A 430 12.08 23.25 -5.96
C ALA A 430 10.66 22.77 -6.35
N GLN A 431 10.55 21.97 -7.40
CA GLN A 431 9.27 21.41 -7.82
C GLN A 431 8.73 20.33 -6.85
N LEU A 432 9.59 19.49 -6.25
CA LEU A 432 9.16 18.46 -5.30
C LEU A 432 8.83 19.00 -3.91
N LEU A 433 9.70 19.84 -3.37
CA LEU A 433 9.66 20.23 -1.96
C LEU A 433 9.21 21.68 -1.73
N GLY A 434 9.17 22.50 -2.79
CA GLY A 434 9.02 23.94 -2.68
C GLY A 434 10.38 24.62 -2.55
N GLY A 435 10.46 25.86 -3.00
CA GLY A 435 11.66 26.70 -2.84
C GLY A 435 11.66 27.38 -1.47
#